data_79039ab242a0d7325774d751f958d8a0
#
_entry.id   79039ab242a0d7325774d751f958d8a0
#
_cell.length_a   1.000
_cell.length_b   1.000
_cell.length_c   1.000
_cell.angle_alpha   90.00
_cell.angle_beta   90.00
_cell.angle_gamma   90.00
#
_symmetry.space_group_name_H-M   'P 1'
#
loop_
_entity.id
_entity.type
_entity.pdbx_description
1 polymer ?
#
loop_
_entity_poly.entity_id
_entity_poly.type
_entity_poly.pdbx_seq_one_letter_code
_entity_poly.pdbx_strand_id
1 'polypeptide(L)'
;MGRYKQYIPDLKIYGIMLFILVGFAFWIKIMDMGSDWQKAGLTTFSLGFILLAAYLTAQILRISGLPLISGYIFVGILAGPYMTGFLTHEMVARFRLVDDLALSFIALTAGGTLQLQFLRKRGKAIAVNILLLTLVVFVVVFFSFFFMVRRLNLMPNLTDAQIIVLACLLGVIAVARSPSSAIAIINECRASGMFTTTVLGVTVAMDVLIIVFFTLAMTVSEIIMGASTAIDFWMITGLTLAVAGSLALGIVLGKCISLYIGKVGHDLSLSL
;
A
#
# COMPACT_ATOMS: atom_id res chain seq x y z
N MET A 1 -28.26 -5.00 -5.69
CA MET A 1 -28.40 -3.54 -5.94
C MET A 1 -29.33 -2.78 -4.96
N GLY A 2 -30.10 -3.43 -4.10
CA GLY A 2 -31.12 -2.77 -3.27
C GLY A 2 -30.73 -2.32 -1.86
N ARG A 3 -29.53 -2.64 -1.33
CA ARG A 3 -29.13 -2.32 0.07
C ARG A 3 -28.22 -1.09 0.24
N TYR A 4 -27.75 -0.49 -0.84
CA TYR A 4 -26.90 0.69 -0.78
C TYR A 4 -27.66 2.01 -0.54
N LYS A 5 -28.99 2.00 -0.66
CA LYS A 5 -29.82 3.21 -0.52
C LYS A 5 -30.04 3.70 0.92
N GLN A 6 -29.66 2.94 1.94
CA GLN A 6 -30.03 3.24 3.33
C GLN A 6 -28.98 4.04 4.13
N TYR A 7 -27.81 4.36 3.52
CA TYR A 7 -26.71 5.12 4.18
C TYR A 7 -26.12 6.22 3.30
N ILE A 8 -26.94 6.86 2.47
CA ILE A 8 -26.50 8.04 1.72
C ILE A 8 -27.05 9.26 2.46
N PRO A 9 -26.28 9.87 3.39
CA PRO A 9 -26.54 11.25 3.75
C PRO A 9 -26.43 12.05 2.46
N ASP A 10 -27.32 13.03 2.29
CA ASP A 10 -27.45 13.78 1.06
C ASP A 10 -26.12 14.17 0.44
N LEU A 11 -25.85 13.75 -0.80
CA LEU A 11 -24.69 14.15 -1.61
C LEU A 11 -24.41 15.66 -1.50
N LYS A 12 -25.48 16.45 -1.36
CA LYS A 12 -25.43 17.89 -1.14
C LYS A 12 -24.67 18.24 0.13
N ILE A 13 -24.86 17.48 1.23
CA ILE A 13 -24.18 17.76 2.51
C ILE A 13 -22.67 17.53 2.35
N TYR A 14 -22.27 16.42 1.77
CA TYR A 14 -20.84 16.16 1.54
C TYR A 14 -20.21 17.19 0.60
N GLY A 15 -20.92 17.58 -0.47
CA GLY A 15 -20.47 18.61 -1.39
C GLY A 15 -20.30 19.99 -0.72
N ILE A 16 -21.28 20.39 0.10
CA ILE A 16 -21.21 21.65 0.87
C ILE A 16 -20.06 21.61 1.88
N MET A 17 -19.92 20.53 2.64
CA MET A 17 -18.83 20.36 3.60
C MET A 17 -17.46 20.40 2.92
N LEU A 18 -17.32 19.75 1.78
CA LEU A 18 -16.07 19.77 1.00
C LEU A 18 -15.79 21.20 0.47
N PHE A 19 -16.79 21.91 -0.02
CA PHE A 19 -16.64 23.27 -0.50
C PHE A 19 -16.18 24.22 0.62
N ILE A 20 -16.82 24.14 1.79
CA ILE A 20 -16.43 24.94 2.98
C ILE A 20 -15.00 24.59 3.40
N LEU A 21 -14.66 23.32 3.42
CA LEU A 21 -13.33 22.84 3.82
C LEU A 21 -12.24 23.37 2.87
N VAL A 22 -12.46 23.26 1.55
CA VAL A 22 -11.53 23.77 0.53
C VAL A 22 -11.41 25.27 0.60
N GLY A 23 -12.51 26.01 0.77
CA GLY A 23 -12.51 27.47 0.94
C GLY A 23 -11.71 27.91 2.16
N PHE A 24 -11.89 27.21 3.29
CA PHE A 24 -11.15 27.47 4.53
C PHE A 24 -9.64 27.17 4.38
N ALA A 25 -9.29 26.08 3.72
CA ALA A 25 -7.90 25.74 3.45
C ALA A 25 -7.22 26.76 2.52
N PHE A 26 -7.94 27.25 1.49
CA PHE A 26 -7.47 28.28 0.61
C PHE A 26 -7.27 29.60 1.35
N TRP A 27 -8.20 29.95 2.24
CA TRP A 27 -8.09 31.16 3.08
C TRP A 27 -6.87 31.12 4.00
N ILE A 28 -6.61 29.98 4.68
CA ILE A 28 -5.41 29.82 5.51
C ILE A 28 -4.13 29.91 4.69
N LYS A 29 -4.11 29.38 3.46
CA LYS A 29 -2.95 29.44 2.58
C LYS A 29 -2.62 30.90 2.14
N ILE A 30 -3.64 31.77 2.02
CA ILE A 30 -3.46 33.18 1.68
C ILE A 30 -2.92 33.97 2.87
N MET A 31 -3.24 33.57 4.10
CA MET A 31 -2.70 34.20 5.30
C MET A 31 -1.26 33.74 5.51
N ASP A 32 -0.33 34.23 4.64
CA ASP A 32 1.10 33.94 4.70
C ASP A 32 1.69 34.37 6.05
N MET A 33 2.04 33.40 6.86
CA MET A 33 2.44 33.60 8.24
C MET A 33 3.87 33.07 8.42
N GLY A 34 4.83 33.97 8.44
CA GLY A 34 6.26 33.70 8.28
C GLY A 34 7.05 33.12 9.47
N SER A 35 6.43 32.62 10.53
CA SER A 35 7.16 32.05 11.69
C SER A 35 7.25 30.52 11.69
N ASP A 36 8.30 29.94 12.29
CA ASP A 36 8.53 28.48 12.33
C ASP A 36 7.44 27.70 13.10
N TRP A 37 6.86 28.31 14.12
CA TRP A 37 5.69 27.77 14.83
C TRP A 37 4.47 27.62 13.93
N GLN A 38 4.32 28.51 12.99
CA GLN A 38 3.23 28.52 12.01
C GLN A 38 3.41 27.44 10.95
N LYS A 39 4.64 27.14 10.55
CA LYS A 39 4.93 26.01 9.64
C LYS A 39 4.55 24.66 10.27
N ALA A 40 4.81 24.49 11.58
CA ALA A 40 4.39 23.29 12.31
C ALA A 40 2.85 23.21 12.41
N GLY A 41 2.19 24.32 12.74
CA GLY A 41 0.73 24.41 12.78
C GLY A 41 0.09 24.13 11.41
N LEU A 42 0.67 24.67 10.35
CA LEU A 42 0.21 24.46 8.98
C LEU A 42 0.35 22.98 8.56
N THR A 43 1.42 22.32 8.97
CA THR A 43 1.60 20.87 8.70
C THR A 43 0.51 20.04 9.38
N THR A 44 0.24 20.31 10.67
CA THR A 44 -0.83 19.60 11.41
C THR A 44 -2.21 19.90 10.84
N PHE A 45 -2.47 21.14 10.47
CA PHE A 45 -3.71 21.54 9.79
C PHE A 45 -3.85 20.81 8.45
N SER A 46 -2.79 20.76 7.65
CA SER A 46 -2.79 20.08 6.35
C SER A 46 -3.08 18.60 6.49
N LEU A 47 -2.60 17.94 7.54
CA LEU A 47 -2.94 16.54 7.82
C LEU A 47 -4.44 16.37 8.10
N GLY A 48 -5.01 17.17 8.99
CA GLY A 48 -6.45 17.13 9.28
C GLY A 48 -7.30 17.46 8.07
N PHE A 49 -6.89 18.48 7.30
CA PHE A 49 -7.55 18.86 6.06
C PHE A 49 -7.57 17.71 5.05
N ILE A 50 -6.40 17.07 4.77
CA ILE A 50 -6.30 16.01 3.76
C ILE A 50 -7.13 14.78 4.15
N LEU A 51 -7.12 14.40 5.43
CA LEU A 51 -7.89 13.28 5.92
C LEU A 51 -9.40 13.51 5.75
N LEU A 52 -9.87 14.71 6.09
CA LEU A 52 -11.28 15.05 5.97
C LEU A 52 -11.70 15.23 4.52
N ALA A 53 -10.90 15.92 3.70
CA ALA A 53 -11.16 16.09 2.27
C ALA A 53 -11.18 14.75 1.54
N ALA A 54 -10.22 13.85 1.85
CA ALA A 54 -10.16 12.51 1.30
C ALA A 54 -11.41 11.70 1.66
N TYR A 55 -11.83 11.73 2.93
CA TYR A 55 -13.04 11.06 3.37
C TYR A 55 -14.30 11.57 2.64
N LEU A 56 -14.50 12.89 2.60
CA LEU A 56 -15.67 13.49 1.95
C LEU A 56 -15.72 13.17 0.45
N THR A 57 -14.57 13.30 -0.23
CA THR A 57 -14.47 12.99 -1.68
C THR A 57 -14.71 11.51 -1.93
N ALA A 58 -14.18 10.63 -1.10
CA ALA A 58 -14.40 9.20 -1.22
C ALA A 58 -15.89 8.84 -1.07
N GLN A 59 -16.62 9.47 -0.13
CA GLN A 59 -18.05 9.27 0.02
C GLN A 59 -18.83 9.75 -1.22
N ILE A 60 -18.41 10.86 -1.83
CA ILE A 60 -19.02 11.36 -3.07
C ILE A 60 -18.78 10.36 -4.22
N LEU A 61 -17.54 9.89 -4.41
CA LEU A 61 -17.19 8.94 -5.47
C LEU A 61 -17.81 7.56 -5.27
N ARG A 62 -18.06 7.16 -4.03
CA ARG A 62 -18.77 5.91 -3.71
C ARG A 62 -20.17 5.85 -4.33
N ILE A 63 -20.84 6.98 -4.51
CA ILE A 63 -22.16 7.06 -5.17
C ILE A 63 -22.06 6.61 -6.63
N SER A 64 -20.90 6.86 -7.28
CA SER A 64 -20.60 6.39 -8.64
C SER A 64 -20.15 4.92 -8.70
N GLY A 65 -20.19 4.20 -7.57
CA GLY A 65 -19.80 2.80 -7.48
C GLY A 65 -18.27 2.57 -7.39
N LEU A 66 -17.50 3.63 -7.18
CA LEU A 66 -16.05 3.52 -7.01
C LEU A 66 -15.70 3.16 -5.56
N PRO A 67 -14.64 2.34 -5.33
CA PRO A 67 -14.12 2.07 -4.00
C PRO A 67 -13.64 3.35 -3.31
N LEU A 68 -13.78 3.43 -1.98
CA LEU A 68 -13.35 4.59 -1.18
C LEU A 68 -11.87 4.93 -1.39
N ILE A 69 -11.04 3.92 -1.57
CA ILE A 69 -9.60 4.09 -1.81
C ILE A 69 -9.30 4.95 -3.05
N SER A 70 -10.15 4.88 -4.08
CA SER A 70 -10.01 5.70 -5.28
C SER A 70 -10.16 7.20 -4.97
N GLY A 71 -11.09 7.55 -4.06
CA GLY A 71 -11.27 8.91 -3.57
C GLY A 71 -10.06 9.42 -2.78
N TYR A 72 -9.50 8.58 -1.92
CA TYR A 72 -8.30 8.91 -1.14
C TYR A 72 -7.11 9.21 -2.04
N ILE A 73 -6.86 8.35 -3.04
CA ILE A 73 -5.78 8.55 -4.02
C ILE A 73 -6.00 9.82 -4.83
N PHE A 74 -7.23 10.06 -5.30
CA PHE A 74 -7.57 11.24 -6.08
C PHE A 74 -7.29 12.54 -5.34
N VAL A 75 -7.71 12.63 -4.07
CA VAL A 75 -7.44 13.81 -3.24
C VAL A 75 -5.95 13.96 -2.95
N GLY A 76 -5.23 12.85 -2.70
CA GLY A 76 -3.79 12.87 -2.52
C GLY A 76 -3.03 13.43 -3.72
N ILE A 77 -3.43 13.04 -4.94
CA ILE A 77 -2.87 13.57 -6.18
C ILE A 77 -3.18 15.05 -6.32
N LEU A 78 -4.44 15.46 -6.13
CA LEU A 78 -4.84 16.86 -6.25
C LEU A 78 -4.12 17.78 -5.25
N ALA A 79 -4.04 17.37 -3.98
CA ALA A 79 -3.37 18.16 -2.94
C ALA A 79 -1.85 18.09 -3.00
N GLY A 80 -1.30 17.16 -3.78
CA GLY A 80 0.13 16.89 -3.88
C GLY A 80 0.95 18.06 -4.48
N PRO A 81 2.28 17.99 -4.30
CA PRO A 81 3.19 19.07 -4.69
C PRO A 81 3.20 19.36 -6.20
N TYR A 82 2.85 18.36 -7.02
CA TYR A 82 2.86 18.50 -8.49
C TYR A 82 1.57 19.04 -9.09
N MET A 83 0.45 19.08 -8.33
CA MET A 83 -0.83 19.57 -8.81
C MET A 83 -1.14 20.95 -8.18
N THR A 84 -1.74 20.97 -7.01
CA THR A 84 -2.10 22.25 -6.34
C THR A 84 -0.98 22.80 -5.45
N GLY A 85 0.01 21.98 -5.10
CA GLY A 85 1.06 22.34 -4.16
C GLY A 85 0.53 22.69 -2.75
N PHE A 86 -0.66 22.19 -2.40
CA PHE A 86 -1.21 22.37 -1.06
C PHE A 86 -0.35 21.64 -0.04
N LEU A 87 0.06 20.41 -0.34
CA LEU A 87 1.08 19.67 0.39
C LEU A 87 2.44 19.92 -0.26
N THR A 88 3.40 20.39 0.50
CA THR A 88 4.79 20.51 0.06
C THR A 88 5.54 19.20 0.26
N HIS A 89 6.65 19.00 -0.45
CA HIS A 89 7.52 17.84 -0.25
C HIS A 89 7.98 17.70 1.21
N GLU A 90 8.24 18.83 1.88
CA GLU A 90 8.64 18.84 3.28
C GLU A 90 7.52 18.38 4.21
N MET A 91 6.27 18.79 3.97
CA MET A 91 5.10 18.34 4.72
C MET A 91 4.87 16.84 4.54
N VAL A 92 4.96 16.35 3.31
CA VAL A 92 4.82 14.90 3.02
C VAL A 92 5.90 14.09 3.76
N ALA A 93 7.15 14.56 3.78
CA ALA A 93 8.22 13.90 4.52
C ALA A 93 7.95 13.85 6.04
N ARG A 94 7.31 14.89 6.60
CA ARG A 94 6.92 14.91 8.02
C ARG A 94 5.77 13.95 8.35
N PHE A 95 4.95 13.54 7.37
CA PHE A 95 3.87 12.57 7.56
C PHE A 95 4.35 11.11 7.61
N ARG A 96 5.65 10.86 7.44
CA ARG A 96 6.20 9.50 7.45
C ARG A 96 5.80 8.68 8.68
N LEU A 97 5.74 9.30 9.86
CA LEU A 97 5.27 8.63 11.08
C LEU A 97 3.80 8.15 10.95
N VAL A 98 2.96 8.94 10.28
CA VAL A 98 1.54 8.58 10.04
C VAL A 98 1.46 7.39 9.08
N ASP A 99 2.30 7.37 8.03
CA ASP A 99 2.40 6.25 7.09
C ASP A 99 2.85 4.97 7.80
N ASP A 100 3.90 5.04 8.63
CA ASP A 100 4.42 3.90 9.38
C ASP A 100 3.38 3.33 10.36
N LEU A 101 2.62 4.20 11.04
CA LEU A 101 1.52 3.80 11.91
C LEU A 101 0.38 3.17 11.11
N ALA A 102 -0.03 3.79 10.00
CA ALA A 102 -1.09 3.27 9.14
C ALA A 102 -0.73 1.88 8.60
N LEU A 103 0.49 1.70 8.10
CA LEU A 103 1.00 0.40 7.63
C LEU A 103 1.00 -0.65 8.74
N SER A 104 1.39 -0.26 9.98
CA SER A 104 1.37 -1.15 11.13
C SER A 104 -0.04 -1.62 11.49
N PHE A 105 -1.02 -0.73 11.50
CA PHE A 105 -2.43 -1.06 11.74
C PHE A 105 -3.02 -1.93 10.62
N ILE A 106 -2.69 -1.63 9.37
CA ILE A 106 -3.10 -2.45 8.22
C ILE A 106 -2.52 -3.86 8.32
N ALA A 107 -1.22 -3.98 8.64
CA ALA A 107 -0.57 -5.27 8.81
C ALA A 107 -1.17 -6.07 9.97
N LEU A 108 -1.46 -5.42 11.10
CA LEU A 108 -2.13 -6.06 12.25
C LEU A 108 -3.52 -6.57 11.87
N THR A 109 -4.31 -5.74 11.19
CA THR A 109 -5.66 -6.12 10.74
C THR A 109 -5.62 -7.27 9.74
N ALA A 110 -4.70 -7.20 8.77
CA ALA A 110 -4.48 -8.25 7.78
C ALA A 110 -4.10 -9.57 8.46
N GLY A 111 -3.12 -9.52 9.38
CA GLY A 111 -2.70 -10.69 10.15
C GLY A 111 -3.81 -11.29 10.99
N GLY A 112 -4.62 -10.45 11.64
CA GLY A 112 -5.76 -10.87 12.46
C GLY A 112 -6.88 -11.55 11.66
N THR A 113 -7.04 -11.21 10.39
CA THR A 113 -8.04 -11.84 9.51
C THR A 113 -7.57 -13.16 8.89
N LEU A 114 -6.26 -13.42 8.90
CA LEU A 114 -5.67 -14.63 8.34
C LEU A 114 -5.73 -15.80 9.32
N GLN A 115 -6.59 -16.77 9.03
CA GLN A 115 -6.68 -18.02 9.78
C GLN A 115 -5.59 -19.01 9.35
N LEU A 116 -4.70 -19.37 10.26
CA LEU A 116 -3.58 -20.29 10.01
C LEU A 116 -4.07 -21.68 9.51
N GLN A 117 -5.22 -22.14 10.01
CA GLN A 117 -5.83 -23.40 9.56
C GLN A 117 -6.22 -23.35 8.09
N PHE A 118 -6.72 -22.21 7.61
CA PHE A 118 -7.08 -22.03 6.21
C PHE A 118 -5.82 -22.01 5.32
N LEU A 119 -4.77 -21.29 5.74
CA LEU A 119 -3.50 -21.28 5.02
C LEU A 119 -2.91 -22.69 4.88
N ARG A 120 -2.96 -23.51 5.93
CA ARG A 120 -2.50 -24.89 5.89
C ARG A 120 -3.35 -25.76 4.95
N LYS A 121 -4.68 -25.65 5.00
CA LYS A 121 -5.59 -26.42 4.14
C LYS A 121 -5.48 -26.04 2.66
N ARG A 122 -5.19 -24.79 2.35
CA ARG A 122 -5.16 -24.23 0.99
C ARG A 122 -3.75 -23.86 0.51
N GLY A 123 -2.71 -24.16 1.27
CA GLY A 123 -1.33 -23.78 0.95
C GLY A 123 -0.89 -24.15 -0.46
N LYS A 124 -1.28 -25.35 -0.94
CA LYS A 124 -0.99 -25.78 -2.32
C LYS A 124 -1.67 -24.87 -3.37
N ALA A 125 -2.94 -24.54 -3.18
CA ALA A 125 -3.67 -23.65 -4.10
C ALA A 125 -3.08 -22.21 -4.05
N ILE A 126 -2.76 -21.71 -2.86
CA ILE A 126 -2.10 -20.41 -2.68
C ILE A 126 -0.74 -20.40 -3.39
N ALA A 127 0.10 -21.41 -3.17
CA ALA A 127 1.42 -21.52 -3.79
C ALA A 127 1.35 -21.58 -5.32
N VAL A 128 0.42 -22.36 -5.88
CA VAL A 128 0.21 -22.43 -7.35
C VAL A 128 -0.24 -21.08 -7.90
N ASN A 129 -1.18 -20.40 -7.23
CA ASN A 129 -1.62 -19.07 -7.66
C ASN A 129 -0.47 -18.06 -7.60
N ILE A 130 0.33 -18.06 -6.55
CA ILE A 130 1.50 -17.18 -6.44
C ILE A 130 2.47 -17.46 -7.59
N LEU A 131 2.82 -18.72 -7.84
CA LEU A 131 3.75 -19.09 -8.89
C LEU A 131 3.25 -18.63 -10.28
N LEU A 132 1.99 -18.96 -10.60
CA LEU A 132 1.40 -18.58 -11.88
C LEU A 132 1.31 -17.06 -12.06
N LEU A 133 0.83 -16.35 -11.04
CA LEU A 133 0.72 -14.89 -11.09
C LEU A 133 2.09 -14.23 -11.23
N THR A 134 3.08 -14.70 -10.47
CA THR A 134 4.45 -14.18 -10.55
C THR A 134 5.03 -14.41 -11.95
N LEU A 135 4.95 -15.64 -12.46
CA LEU A 135 5.51 -15.99 -13.76
C LEU A 135 4.82 -15.22 -14.89
N VAL A 136 3.49 -15.22 -14.93
CA VAL A 136 2.74 -14.58 -16.02
C VAL A 136 2.94 -13.07 -16.00
N VAL A 137 2.82 -12.42 -14.87
CA VAL A 137 2.98 -10.95 -14.77
C VAL A 137 4.41 -10.55 -15.08
N PHE A 138 5.39 -11.24 -14.52
CA PHE A 138 6.80 -10.98 -14.79
C PHE A 138 7.11 -11.11 -16.29
N VAL A 139 6.75 -12.22 -16.91
CA VAL A 139 7.03 -12.49 -18.34
C VAL A 139 6.34 -11.47 -19.23
N VAL A 140 5.06 -11.19 -18.98
CA VAL A 140 4.31 -10.21 -19.80
C VAL A 140 4.91 -8.82 -19.69
N VAL A 141 5.21 -8.34 -18.48
CA VAL A 141 5.77 -7.00 -18.29
C VAL A 141 7.20 -6.92 -18.82
N PHE A 142 8.03 -7.91 -18.54
CA PHE A 142 9.41 -7.97 -19.06
C PHE A 142 9.44 -7.86 -20.60
N PHE A 143 8.73 -8.74 -21.29
CA PHE A 143 8.72 -8.74 -22.75
C PHE A 143 8.02 -7.51 -23.33
N SER A 144 6.91 -7.06 -22.74
CA SER A 144 6.21 -5.86 -23.20
C SER A 144 7.13 -4.64 -23.13
N PHE A 145 7.82 -4.43 -22.00
CA PHE A 145 8.75 -3.32 -21.83
C PHE A 145 9.94 -3.44 -22.78
N PHE A 146 10.57 -4.63 -22.85
CA PHE A 146 11.71 -4.87 -23.72
C PHE A 146 11.40 -4.59 -25.19
N PHE A 147 10.30 -5.14 -25.72
CA PHE A 147 9.89 -4.91 -27.10
C PHE A 147 9.43 -3.47 -27.34
N MET A 148 8.74 -2.85 -26.38
CA MET A 148 8.30 -1.46 -26.50
C MET A 148 9.50 -0.52 -26.62
N VAL A 149 10.49 -0.64 -25.75
CA VAL A 149 11.69 0.21 -25.78
C VAL A 149 12.45 0.04 -27.11
N ARG A 150 12.61 -1.20 -27.56
CA ARG A 150 13.30 -1.48 -28.81
C ARG A 150 12.53 -1.01 -30.05
N ARG A 151 11.23 -1.28 -30.12
CA ARG A 151 10.42 -0.93 -31.33
C ARG A 151 10.21 0.57 -31.47
N LEU A 152 10.01 1.27 -30.35
CA LEU A 152 9.74 2.72 -30.33
C LEU A 152 11.02 3.57 -30.19
N ASN A 153 12.17 2.93 -30.04
CA ASN A 153 13.47 3.59 -29.81
C ASN A 153 13.40 4.65 -28.68
N LEU A 154 12.69 4.30 -27.58
CA LEU A 154 12.40 5.22 -26.49
C LEU A 154 13.64 5.63 -25.70
N MET A 155 14.65 4.78 -25.68
CA MET A 155 15.88 4.99 -24.91
C MET A 155 17.13 4.69 -25.78
N PRO A 156 17.43 5.55 -26.78
CA PRO A 156 18.49 5.28 -27.76
C PRO A 156 19.89 5.24 -27.15
N ASN A 157 20.07 5.83 -25.96
CA ASN A 157 21.38 5.90 -25.28
C ASN A 157 21.65 4.70 -24.36
N LEU A 158 20.70 3.77 -24.21
CA LEU A 158 20.87 2.59 -23.36
C LEU A 158 21.36 1.40 -24.17
N THR A 159 22.29 0.65 -23.58
CA THR A 159 22.73 -0.64 -24.09
C THR A 159 21.65 -1.71 -23.91
N ASP A 160 21.71 -2.78 -24.71
CA ASP A 160 20.78 -3.91 -24.56
C ASP A 160 20.80 -4.51 -23.16
N ALA A 161 21.97 -4.58 -22.54
CA ALA A 161 22.11 -5.04 -21.15
C ALA A 161 21.35 -4.16 -20.16
N GLN A 162 21.41 -2.84 -20.32
CA GLN A 162 20.66 -1.90 -19.49
C GLN A 162 19.16 -2.02 -19.68
N ILE A 163 18.71 -2.23 -20.93
CA ILE A 163 17.28 -2.42 -21.21
C ILE A 163 16.77 -3.73 -20.58
N ILE A 164 17.57 -4.81 -20.63
CA ILE A 164 17.22 -6.09 -19.98
C ILE A 164 17.13 -5.92 -18.46
N VAL A 165 18.08 -5.23 -17.85
CA VAL A 165 18.07 -4.93 -16.42
C VAL A 165 16.81 -4.15 -16.03
N LEU A 166 16.48 -3.09 -16.75
CA LEU A 166 15.26 -2.31 -16.49
C LEU A 166 14.00 -3.14 -16.68
N ALA A 167 13.93 -3.96 -17.74
CA ALA A 167 12.80 -4.85 -17.98
C ALA A 167 12.63 -5.89 -16.86
N CYS A 168 13.74 -6.43 -16.35
CA CYS A 168 13.75 -7.38 -15.24
C CYS A 168 13.23 -6.72 -13.96
N LEU A 169 13.75 -5.57 -13.59
CA LEU A 169 13.34 -4.84 -12.39
C LEU A 169 11.86 -4.43 -12.46
N LEU A 170 11.42 -3.90 -13.60
CA LEU A 170 10.02 -3.55 -13.81
C LEU A 170 9.11 -4.77 -13.78
N GLY A 171 9.55 -5.89 -14.36
CA GLY A 171 8.82 -7.16 -14.30
C GLY A 171 8.62 -7.64 -12.88
N VAL A 172 9.64 -7.56 -12.03
CA VAL A 172 9.56 -7.94 -10.62
C VAL A 172 8.64 -6.97 -9.85
N ILE A 173 8.82 -5.66 -10.03
CA ILE A 173 7.98 -4.66 -9.35
C ILE A 173 6.51 -4.81 -9.73
N ALA A 174 6.21 -5.13 -10.98
CA ALA A 174 4.84 -5.31 -11.45
C ALA A 174 4.11 -6.52 -10.81
N VAL A 175 4.85 -7.47 -10.28
CA VAL A 175 4.28 -8.60 -9.51
C VAL A 175 3.77 -8.15 -8.14
N ALA A 176 4.29 -7.04 -7.58
CA ALA A 176 3.91 -6.54 -6.26
C ALA A 176 2.41 -6.26 -6.18
N ARG A 177 1.80 -6.69 -5.09
CA ARG A 177 0.37 -6.48 -4.81
C ARG A 177 0.20 -5.92 -3.42
N SER A 178 -0.68 -4.94 -3.28
CA SER A 178 -0.95 -4.32 -1.99
C SER A 178 -2.01 -5.12 -1.21
N PRO A 179 -1.66 -5.77 -0.09
CA PRO A 179 -2.65 -6.41 0.78
C PRO A 179 -3.60 -5.39 1.40
N SER A 180 -3.14 -4.16 1.66
CA SER A 180 -3.98 -3.10 2.22
C SER A 180 -5.13 -2.71 1.29
N SER A 181 -4.86 -2.58 -0.01
CA SER A 181 -5.90 -2.29 -1.00
C SER A 181 -6.91 -3.44 -1.11
N ALA A 182 -6.43 -4.69 -1.10
CA ALA A 182 -7.30 -5.86 -1.12
C ALA A 182 -8.22 -5.91 0.11
N ILE A 183 -7.67 -5.66 1.31
CA ILE A 183 -8.43 -5.63 2.57
C ILE A 183 -9.46 -4.50 2.55
N ALA A 184 -9.07 -3.31 2.11
CA ALA A 184 -9.99 -2.18 2.03
C ALA A 184 -11.20 -2.50 1.15
N ILE A 185 -10.97 -3.07 -0.04
CA ILE A 185 -12.05 -3.46 -0.98
C ILE A 185 -12.90 -4.61 -0.38
N ILE A 186 -12.29 -5.61 0.23
CA ILE A 186 -12.99 -6.73 0.87
C ILE A 186 -13.92 -6.22 1.97
N ASN A 187 -13.43 -5.33 2.82
CA ASN A 187 -14.21 -4.76 3.92
C ASN A 187 -15.33 -3.85 3.39
N GLU A 188 -15.06 -3.05 2.37
CA GLU A 188 -16.06 -2.16 1.76
C GLU A 188 -17.18 -2.95 1.09
N CYS A 189 -16.83 -3.99 0.32
CA CYS A 189 -17.78 -4.88 -0.34
C CYS A 189 -18.40 -5.91 0.62
N ARG A 190 -17.93 -5.99 1.88
CA ARG A 190 -18.28 -7.06 2.83
C ARG A 190 -18.14 -8.45 2.19
N ALA A 191 -17.10 -8.60 1.37
CA ALA A 191 -16.85 -9.84 0.65
C ALA A 191 -16.41 -10.93 1.62
N SER A 192 -16.99 -12.11 1.48
CA SER A 192 -16.67 -13.28 2.30
C SER A 192 -16.63 -14.54 1.44
N GLY A 193 -15.99 -15.58 1.96
CA GLY A 193 -15.94 -16.88 1.33
C GLY A 193 -14.54 -17.31 0.92
N MET A 194 -14.48 -18.47 0.28
CA MET A 194 -13.23 -19.16 -0.04
C MET A 194 -12.32 -18.34 -0.99
N PHE A 195 -12.89 -17.67 -1.97
CA PHE A 195 -12.15 -16.84 -2.92
C PHE A 195 -11.47 -15.66 -2.21
N THR A 196 -12.22 -14.94 -1.38
CA THR A 196 -11.72 -13.79 -0.62
C THR A 196 -10.55 -14.16 0.27
N THR A 197 -10.67 -15.26 1.00
CA THR A 197 -9.60 -15.73 1.91
C THR A 197 -8.37 -16.21 1.12
N THR A 198 -8.57 -16.82 -0.06
CA THR A 198 -7.45 -17.21 -0.94
C THR A 198 -6.73 -15.97 -1.48
N VAL A 199 -7.46 -14.94 -1.92
CA VAL A 199 -6.88 -13.68 -2.39
C VAL A 199 -6.04 -13.02 -1.29
N LEU A 200 -6.56 -12.93 -0.06
CA LEU A 200 -5.81 -12.41 1.08
C LEU A 200 -4.54 -13.23 1.36
N GLY A 201 -4.65 -14.55 1.36
CA GLY A 201 -3.48 -15.42 1.58
C GLY A 201 -2.42 -15.25 0.50
N VAL A 202 -2.83 -15.11 -0.77
CA VAL A 202 -1.93 -14.87 -1.90
C VAL A 202 -1.25 -13.51 -1.77
N THR A 203 -2.00 -12.43 -1.53
CA THR A 203 -1.45 -11.06 -1.46
C THR A 203 -0.43 -10.92 -0.32
N VAL A 204 -0.75 -11.42 0.88
CA VAL A 204 0.17 -11.32 2.02
C VAL A 204 1.43 -12.18 1.82
N ALA A 205 1.29 -13.39 1.26
CA ALA A 205 2.45 -14.23 0.98
C ALA A 205 3.32 -13.66 -0.16
N MET A 206 2.72 -12.98 -1.13
CA MET A 206 3.46 -12.33 -2.22
C MET A 206 4.33 -11.18 -1.74
N ASP A 207 3.97 -10.45 -0.68
CA ASP A 207 4.80 -9.37 -0.14
C ASP A 207 6.18 -9.86 0.30
N VAL A 208 6.24 -11.02 0.94
CA VAL A 208 7.52 -11.61 1.35
C VAL A 208 8.31 -12.07 0.12
N LEU A 209 7.65 -12.71 -0.84
CA LEU A 209 8.30 -13.22 -2.04
C LEU A 209 8.83 -12.10 -2.93
N ILE A 210 8.11 -10.98 -3.06
CA ILE A 210 8.54 -9.87 -3.90
C ILE A 210 9.84 -9.24 -3.39
N ILE A 211 10.04 -9.16 -2.07
CA ILE A 211 11.29 -8.66 -1.48
C ILE A 211 12.45 -9.56 -1.90
N VAL A 212 12.28 -10.88 -1.83
CA VAL A 212 13.31 -11.84 -2.25
C VAL A 212 13.58 -11.72 -3.75
N PHE A 213 12.55 -11.69 -4.58
CA PHE A 213 12.73 -11.57 -6.04
C PHE A 213 13.36 -10.25 -6.44
N PHE A 214 12.97 -9.15 -5.78
CA PHE A 214 13.57 -7.84 -6.03
C PHE A 214 15.06 -7.82 -5.67
N THR A 215 15.42 -8.39 -4.54
CA THR A 215 16.83 -8.50 -4.12
C THR A 215 17.62 -9.33 -5.12
N LEU A 216 17.09 -10.47 -5.57
CA LEU A 216 17.75 -11.29 -6.59
C LEU A 216 17.88 -10.54 -7.92
N ALA A 217 16.83 -9.83 -8.36
CA ALA A 217 16.86 -9.04 -9.58
C ALA A 217 17.90 -7.90 -9.49
N MET A 218 18.01 -7.23 -8.34
CA MET A 218 19.04 -6.20 -8.11
C MET A 218 20.45 -6.80 -8.19
N THR A 219 20.70 -7.91 -7.51
CA THR A 219 22.00 -8.60 -7.55
C THR A 219 22.39 -9.01 -8.98
N VAL A 220 21.45 -9.60 -9.73
CA VAL A 220 21.68 -9.95 -11.15
C VAL A 220 21.93 -8.70 -11.98
N SER A 221 21.23 -7.62 -11.71
CA SER A 221 21.40 -6.34 -12.40
C SER A 221 22.79 -5.74 -12.17
N GLU A 222 23.30 -5.78 -10.95
CA GLU A 222 24.66 -5.31 -10.62
C GLU A 222 25.73 -6.13 -11.34
N ILE A 223 25.55 -7.44 -11.44
CA ILE A 223 26.47 -8.32 -12.17
C ILE A 223 26.46 -7.98 -13.66
N ILE A 224 25.29 -7.82 -14.28
CA ILE A 224 25.14 -7.47 -15.70
C ILE A 224 25.75 -6.10 -16.00
N MET A 225 25.61 -5.15 -15.08
CA MET A 225 26.15 -3.80 -15.21
C MET A 225 27.66 -3.71 -14.91
N GLY A 226 28.28 -4.82 -14.48
CA GLY A 226 29.70 -4.86 -14.11
C GLY A 226 30.04 -4.11 -12.82
N ALA A 227 29.04 -3.79 -12.00
CA ALA A 227 29.23 -3.09 -10.73
C ALA A 227 29.70 -4.02 -9.61
N SER A 228 29.38 -5.31 -9.71
CA SER A 228 29.87 -6.34 -8.79
C SER A 228 30.27 -7.60 -9.58
N THR A 229 31.33 -8.28 -9.15
CA THR A 229 31.83 -9.52 -9.77
C THR A 229 31.30 -10.78 -9.09
N ALA A 230 30.61 -10.64 -7.97
CA ALA A 230 30.07 -11.76 -7.19
C ALA A 230 28.78 -11.37 -6.47
N ILE A 231 27.98 -12.40 -6.21
CA ILE A 231 26.82 -12.26 -5.34
C ILE A 231 27.27 -11.79 -3.96
N ASP A 232 26.82 -10.62 -3.52
CA ASP A 232 27.15 -10.12 -2.19
C ASP A 232 26.49 -10.98 -1.12
N PHE A 233 27.28 -11.87 -0.53
CA PHE A 233 26.84 -12.76 0.54
C PHE A 233 26.27 -11.99 1.74
N TRP A 234 26.83 -10.81 2.03
CA TRP A 234 26.34 -9.95 3.12
C TRP A 234 24.95 -9.40 2.85
N MET A 235 24.64 -9.06 1.62
CA MET A 235 23.29 -8.59 1.22
C MET A 235 22.24 -9.69 1.40
N ILE A 236 22.54 -10.92 0.95
CA ILE A 236 21.64 -12.07 1.12
C ILE A 236 21.48 -12.43 2.60
N THR A 237 22.56 -12.43 3.35
CA THR A 237 22.54 -12.73 4.79
C THR A 237 21.76 -11.65 5.55
N GLY A 238 21.99 -10.38 5.24
CA GLY A 238 21.24 -9.26 5.82
C GLY A 238 19.73 -9.35 5.54
N LEU A 239 19.34 -9.66 4.31
CA LEU A 239 17.94 -9.87 3.95
C LEU A 239 17.32 -11.05 4.71
N THR A 240 18.04 -12.17 4.77
CA THR A 240 17.56 -13.37 5.46
C THR A 240 17.36 -13.11 6.94
N LEU A 241 18.33 -12.42 7.58
CA LEU A 241 18.24 -12.01 8.99
C LEU A 241 17.10 -11.01 9.22
N ALA A 242 16.89 -10.05 8.32
CA ALA A 242 15.80 -9.08 8.42
C ALA A 242 14.43 -9.77 8.34
N VAL A 243 14.25 -10.69 7.39
CA VAL A 243 12.99 -11.45 7.24
C VAL A 243 12.77 -12.37 8.44
N ALA A 244 13.79 -13.12 8.87
CA ALA A 244 13.69 -14.02 10.02
C ALA A 244 13.43 -13.25 11.33
N GLY A 245 14.12 -12.11 11.52
CA GLY A 245 13.93 -11.22 12.66
C GLY A 245 12.51 -10.62 12.70
N SER A 246 12.02 -10.16 11.57
CA SER A 246 10.64 -9.63 11.45
C SER A 246 9.58 -10.70 11.76
N LEU A 247 9.78 -11.93 11.29
CA LEU A 247 8.88 -13.05 11.62
C LEU A 247 8.92 -13.39 13.11
N ALA A 248 10.12 -13.46 13.71
CA ALA A 248 10.27 -13.74 15.14
C ALA A 248 9.61 -12.64 15.99
N LEU A 249 9.83 -11.37 15.64
CA LEU A 249 9.23 -10.22 16.32
C LEU A 249 7.71 -10.24 16.17
N GLY A 250 7.19 -10.55 14.98
CA GLY A 250 5.76 -10.70 14.72
C GLY A 250 5.11 -11.81 15.55
N ILE A 251 5.78 -12.95 15.73
CA ILE A 251 5.31 -14.04 16.60
C ILE A 251 5.25 -13.61 18.06
N VAL A 252 6.29 -12.92 18.54
CA VAL A 252 6.34 -12.42 19.94
C VAL A 252 5.22 -11.41 20.17
N LEU A 253 5.13 -10.38 19.34
CA LEU A 253 4.10 -9.34 19.44
C LEU A 253 2.69 -9.92 19.31
N GLY A 254 2.47 -10.83 18.35
CA GLY A 254 1.19 -11.50 18.17
C GLY A 254 0.76 -12.31 19.40
N LYS A 255 1.70 -13.02 20.04
CA LYS A 255 1.43 -13.71 21.32
C LYS A 255 1.12 -12.74 22.46
N CYS A 256 1.87 -11.64 22.58
CA CYS A 256 1.62 -10.62 23.59
C CYS A 256 0.23 -10.01 23.45
N ILE A 257 -0.16 -9.64 22.23
CA ILE A 257 -1.49 -9.08 21.91
C ILE A 257 -2.59 -10.11 22.21
N SER A 258 -2.39 -11.36 21.79
CA SER A 258 -3.35 -12.45 22.05
C SER A 258 -3.57 -12.69 23.55
N LEU A 259 -2.48 -12.69 24.34
CA LEU A 259 -2.57 -12.83 25.79
C LEU A 259 -3.28 -11.63 26.45
N TYR A 260 -3.00 -10.42 25.97
CA TYR A 260 -3.64 -9.20 26.45
C TYR A 260 -5.16 -9.22 26.19
N ILE A 261 -5.56 -9.51 24.93
CA ILE A 261 -6.98 -9.59 24.54
C ILE A 261 -7.68 -10.71 25.31
N GLY A 262 -7.02 -11.86 25.52
CA GLY A 262 -7.59 -12.98 26.28
C GLY A 262 -7.86 -12.62 27.74
N LYS A 263 -7.00 -11.82 28.38
CA LYS A 263 -7.22 -11.33 29.76
C LYS A 263 -8.32 -10.28 29.83
N VAL A 264 -8.25 -9.25 28.99
CA VAL A 264 -9.22 -8.14 28.98
C VAL A 264 -10.61 -8.61 28.56
N GLY A 265 -10.69 -9.52 27.59
CA GLY A 265 -11.96 -10.10 27.14
C GLY A 265 -12.65 -10.96 28.22
N HIS A 266 -11.88 -11.57 29.10
CA HIS A 266 -12.44 -12.35 30.23
C HIS A 266 -13.02 -11.44 31.31
N ASP A 267 -12.36 -10.31 31.59
CA ASP A 267 -12.83 -9.33 32.59
C ASP A 267 -14.11 -8.59 32.15
N LEU A 268 -14.24 -8.32 30.82
CA LEU A 268 -15.44 -7.70 30.25
C LEU A 268 -16.64 -8.65 30.20
N SER A 269 -16.44 -9.95 30.09
CA SER A 269 -17.52 -10.93 30.13
C SER A 269 -18.07 -11.21 31.55
N LEU A 270 -17.33 -10.84 32.59
CA LEU A 270 -17.74 -10.96 33.97
C LEU A 270 -18.45 -9.69 34.48
N SER A 271 -18.44 -8.59 33.73
CA SER A 271 -19.04 -7.31 34.09
C SER A 271 -20.37 -7.01 33.38
N LEU A 272 -20.86 -7.92 32.55
CA LEU A 272 -22.19 -7.92 31.90
C LEU A 272 -23.06 -9.08 32.41
#